data_375e14a3c08fde86d5bceca07f7ae2ec
#
_entry.id   375e14a3c08fde86d5bceca07f7ae2ec
#
_cell.length_a   1.000
_cell.length_b   1.000
_cell.length_c   1.000
_cell.angle_alpha   90.00
_cell.angle_beta   90.00
_cell.angle_gamma   90.00
#
_symmetry.space_group_name_H-M   'P 1'
#
loop_
_entity.id
_entity.type
_entity.pdbx_description
1 polymer ?
#
loop_
_entity_poly.entity_id
_entity_poly.type
_entity_poly.pdbx_seq_one_letter_code
_entity_poly.pdbx_strand_id
1 'polypeptide(L)'
;NTSAQLIVEDLIDKDAIKLHLDAAERSMRASRFVTPAKDNAFNHYQMVLAIDSQNDIAQAGLRRLVDRYIQFIAKARLEGRLADAQLYLNRAEGVLPNDSRLETIRLDLETPAP
;
A
#
# COMPACT_ATOMS: atom_id res chain seq x y z
N ASN A 1 9.55 35.51 -10.55
CA ASN A 1 9.44 34.62 -9.97
C ASN A 1 8.20 34.49 -9.66
N THR A 2 7.63 33.92 -9.70
CA THR A 2 7.04 33.82 -8.84
C THR A 2 5.72 33.31 -9.22
N SER A 3 4.68 34.00 -9.71
CA SER A 3 3.37 33.46 -10.03
C SER A 3 3.42 32.45 -11.17
N ALA A 4 4.15 32.77 -12.26
CA ALA A 4 4.28 31.85 -13.39
C ALA A 4 5.06 30.61 -13.01
N GLN A 5 6.12 30.75 -12.23
CA GLN A 5 6.92 29.63 -11.76
C GLN A 5 6.14 28.71 -10.82
N LEU A 6 5.35 29.28 -9.91
CA LEU A 6 4.52 28.50 -8.99
C LEU A 6 3.44 27.73 -9.75
N ILE A 7 2.85 28.33 -10.79
CA ILE A 7 1.87 27.65 -11.63
C ILE A 7 2.50 26.45 -12.37
N VAL A 8 3.71 26.63 -12.90
CA VAL A 8 4.43 25.57 -13.60
C VAL A 8 4.76 24.42 -12.65
N GLU A 9 5.24 24.73 -11.43
CA GLU A 9 5.53 23.71 -10.41
C GLU A 9 4.28 22.93 -10.02
N ASP A 10 3.16 23.63 -9.83
CA ASP A 10 1.89 22.99 -9.51
C ASP A 10 1.43 22.04 -10.62
N LEU A 11 1.59 22.41 -11.89
CA LEU A 11 1.24 21.56 -13.02
C LEU A 11 2.15 20.33 -13.12
N ILE A 12 3.45 20.50 -12.85
CA ILE A 12 4.39 19.38 -12.83
C ILE A 12 4.02 18.41 -11.72
N ASP A 13 3.68 18.88 -10.54
CA ASP A 13 3.26 18.04 -9.42
C ASP A 13 1.97 17.30 -9.75
N LYS A 14 0.99 17.94 -10.37
CA LYS A 14 -0.26 17.30 -10.78
C LYS A 14 -0.03 16.22 -11.80
N ASP A 15 0.86 16.46 -12.77
CA ASP A 15 1.20 15.46 -13.79
C ASP A 15 1.92 14.26 -13.15
N ALA A 16 2.85 14.52 -12.23
CA ALA A 16 3.57 13.46 -11.52
C ALA A 16 2.62 12.63 -10.66
N ILE A 17 1.67 13.28 -9.96
CA ILE A 17 0.66 12.59 -9.18
C ILE A 17 -0.16 11.67 -10.07
N LYS A 18 -0.68 12.19 -11.19
CA LYS A 18 -1.48 11.38 -12.11
C LYS A 18 -0.69 10.20 -12.65
N LEU A 19 0.56 10.42 -13.04
CA LEU A 19 1.42 9.38 -13.56
C LEU A 19 1.57 8.23 -12.55
N HIS A 20 1.86 8.58 -11.30
CA HIS A 20 2.05 7.57 -10.27
C HIS A 20 0.75 6.91 -9.82
N LEU A 21 -0.38 7.64 -9.81
CA LEU A 21 -1.68 7.01 -9.52
C LEU A 21 -2.05 6.01 -10.60
N ASP A 22 -1.84 6.35 -11.87
CA ASP A 22 -2.11 5.43 -12.97
C ASP A 22 -1.20 4.19 -12.89
N ALA A 23 0.09 4.40 -12.56
CA ALA A 23 1.04 3.31 -12.40
C ALA A 23 0.68 2.42 -11.21
N ALA A 24 0.22 3.01 -10.11
CA ALA A 24 -0.22 2.26 -8.94
C ALA A 24 -1.42 1.37 -9.28
N GLU A 25 -2.40 1.90 -10.01
CA GLU A 25 -3.57 1.11 -10.42
C GLU A 25 -3.18 -0.04 -11.34
N ARG A 26 -2.27 0.18 -12.29
CA ARG A 26 -1.76 -0.91 -13.13
C ARG A 26 -1.05 -1.97 -12.29
N SER A 27 -0.26 -1.54 -11.31
CA SER A 27 0.44 -2.46 -10.42
C SER A 27 -0.53 -3.28 -9.58
N MET A 28 -1.59 -2.65 -9.07
CA MET A 28 -2.64 -3.35 -8.32
C MET A 28 -3.29 -4.43 -9.19
N ARG A 29 -3.67 -4.09 -10.43
CA ARG A 29 -4.28 -5.05 -11.35
C ARG A 29 -3.35 -6.21 -11.69
N ALA A 30 -2.05 -5.95 -11.72
CA ALA A 30 -1.05 -6.97 -12.00
C ALA A 30 -0.56 -7.69 -10.74
N SER A 31 -1.15 -7.43 -9.59
CA SER A 31 -0.76 -7.98 -8.29
C SER A 31 0.69 -7.65 -7.91
N ARG A 32 1.21 -6.56 -8.42
CA ARG A 32 2.51 -6.04 -7.97
C ARG A 32 2.27 -5.10 -6.79
N PHE A 33 2.07 -5.68 -5.61
CA PHE A 33 1.70 -4.90 -4.42
C PHE A 33 2.91 -4.22 -3.78
N VAL A 34 3.93 -4.99 -3.42
CA VAL A 34 5.17 -4.49 -2.81
C VAL A 34 6.42 -4.97 -3.54
N THR A 35 6.27 -5.79 -4.58
CA THR A 35 7.37 -6.28 -5.41
C THR A 35 6.99 -6.16 -6.87
N PRO A 36 7.95 -6.00 -7.79
CA PRO A 36 9.40 -5.82 -7.55
C PRO A 36 9.70 -4.52 -6.82
N ALA A 37 10.92 -4.37 -6.30
CA ALA A 37 11.27 -3.37 -5.31
C ALA A 37 11.03 -1.91 -5.71
N LYS A 38 11.06 -1.57 -7.00
CA LYS A 38 10.96 -0.18 -7.46
C LYS A 38 9.78 0.08 -8.38
N ASP A 39 8.96 -0.92 -8.64
CA ASP A 39 7.81 -0.76 -9.54
C ASP A 39 6.66 -1.60 -9.01
N ASN A 40 5.98 -1.08 -8.02
CA ASN A 40 4.86 -1.75 -7.37
C ASN A 40 3.87 -0.70 -6.87
N ALA A 41 2.68 -1.16 -6.50
CA ALA A 41 1.60 -0.26 -6.07
C ALA A 41 2.01 0.58 -4.86
N PHE A 42 2.63 -0.04 -3.87
CA PHE A 42 3.07 0.68 -2.66
C PHE A 42 4.02 1.82 -3.01
N ASN A 43 5.04 1.56 -3.83
CA ASN A 43 5.99 2.58 -4.25
C ASN A 43 5.30 3.75 -4.92
N HIS A 44 4.41 3.47 -5.87
CA HIS A 44 3.74 4.55 -6.62
C HIS A 44 2.82 5.38 -5.73
N TYR A 45 2.08 4.76 -4.80
CA TYR A 45 1.28 5.52 -3.84
C TYR A 45 2.16 6.35 -2.92
N GLN A 46 3.31 5.82 -2.48
CA GLN A 46 4.24 6.58 -1.64
C GLN A 46 4.82 7.79 -2.39
N MET A 47 5.09 7.65 -3.68
CA MET A 47 5.55 8.77 -4.50
C MET A 47 4.50 9.88 -4.56
N VAL A 48 3.23 9.52 -4.67
CA VAL A 48 2.13 10.50 -4.63
C VAL A 48 2.10 11.20 -3.28
N LEU A 49 2.19 10.45 -2.18
CA LEU A 49 2.14 11.02 -0.83
C LEU A 49 3.36 11.87 -0.50
N ALA A 50 4.50 11.64 -1.16
CA ALA A 50 5.66 12.51 -1.02
C ALA A 50 5.42 13.88 -1.65
N ILE A 51 4.59 13.95 -2.69
CA ILE A 51 4.23 15.21 -3.34
C ILE A 51 3.05 15.86 -2.62
N ASP A 52 2.05 15.07 -2.28
CA ASP A 52 0.80 15.53 -1.63
C ASP A 52 0.42 14.55 -0.53
N SER A 53 0.83 14.84 0.69
CA SER A 53 0.63 13.96 1.85
C SER A 53 -0.85 13.73 2.19
N GLN A 54 -1.75 14.59 1.71
CA GLN A 54 -3.19 14.51 1.96
C GLN A 54 -3.96 13.91 0.78
N ASN A 55 -3.26 13.35 -0.20
CA ASN A 55 -3.92 12.79 -1.37
C ASN A 55 -4.82 11.61 -0.98
N ASP A 56 -6.13 11.81 -1.12
CA ASP A 56 -7.13 10.82 -0.70
C ASP A 56 -7.07 9.54 -1.52
N ILE A 57 -6.75 9.65 -2.80
CA ILE A 57 -6.69 8.47 -3.69
C ILE A 57 -5.53 7.58 -3.29
N ALA A 58 -4.37 8.16 -3.02
CA ALA A 58 -3.20 7.39 -2.59
C ALA A 58 -3.42 6.76 -1.21
N GLN A 59 -4.01 7.51 -0.27
CA GLN A 59 -4.33 6.97 1.05
C GLN A 59 -5.32 5.80 0.95
N ALA A 60 -6.37 5.95 0.14
CA ALA A 60 -7.33 4.88 -0.09
C ALA A 60 -6.67 3.68 -0.79
N GLY A 61 -5.72 3.94 -1.69
CA GLY A 61 -4.96 2.90 -2.37
C GLY A 61 -4.16 2.05 -1.39
N LEU A 62 -3.50 2.67 -0.42
CA LEU A 62 -2.75 1.93 0.61
C LEU A 62 -3.69 1.07 1.46
N ARG A 63 -4.87 1.57 1.79
CA ARG A 63 -5.85 0.77 2.55
C ARG A 63 -6.34 -0.43 1.74
N ARG A 64 -6.62 -0.26 0.43
CA ARG A 64 -7.00 -1.38 -0.44
C ARG A 64 -5.90 -2.42 -0.55
N LEU A 65 -4.64 -1.97 -0.57
CA LEU A 65 -3.50 -2.87 -0.62
C LEU A 65 -3.47 -3.75 0.64
N VAL A 66 -3.66 -3.14 1.81
CA VAL A 66 -3.76 -3.88 3.07
C VAL A 66 -4.96 -4.82 3.07
N ASP A 67 -6.11 -4.39 2.53
CA ASP A 67 -7.30 -5.25 2.40
C ASP A 67 -6.97 -6.54 1.64
N ARG A 68 -6.19 -6.44 0.56
CA ARG A 68 -5.79 -7.60 -0.22
C ARG A 68 -4.90 -8.54 0.60
N TYR A 69 -3.96 -7.99 1.35
CA TYR A 69 -3.12 -8.82 2.22
C TYR A 69 -3.93 -9.49 3.34
N ILE A 70 -4.92 -8.80 3.90
CA ILE A 70 -5.79 -9.39 4.92
C ILE A 70 -6.53 -10.60 4.33
N GLN A 71 -7.01 -10.51 3.09
CA GLN A 71 -7.64 -11.64 2.41
C GLN A 71 -6.65 -12.80 2.22
N PHE A 72 -5.42 -12.51 1.82
CA PHE A 72 -4.38 -13.53 1.65
C PHE A 72 -4.05 -14.22 2.98
N ILE A 73 -3.98 -13.43 4.07
CA ILE A 73 -3.72 -13.96 5.41
C ILE A 73 -4.84 -14.93 5.81
N ALA A 74 -6.09 -14.52 5.63
CA ALA A 74 -7.24 -15.35 5.97
C ALA A 74 -7.21 -16.67 5.21
N LYS A 75 -6.94 -16.63 3.92
CA LYS A 75 -6.86 -17.83 3.09
C LYS A 75 -5.71 -18.73 3.53
N ALA A 76 -4.55 -18.16 3.78
CA ALA A 76 -3.38 -18.94 4.22
C ALA A 76 -3.65 -19.63 5.55
N ARG A 77 -4.31 -18.93 6.48
CA ARG A 77 -4.67 -19.52 7.78
C ARG A 77 -5.64 -20.69 7.62
N LEU A 78 -6.67 -20.54 6.78
CA LEU A 78 -7.62 -21.62 6.51
C LEU A 78 -6.95 -22.85 5.91
N GLU A 79 -5.90 -22.64 5.12
CA GLU A 79 -5.18 -23.72 4.47
C GLU A 79 -4.02 -24.25 5.32
N GLY A 80 -3.83 -23.73 6.52
CA GLY A 80 -2.75 -24.14 7.41
C GLY A 80 -1.37 -23.64 7.00
N ARG A 81 -1.30 -22.69 6.06
CA ARG A 81 -0.03 -22.12 5.57
C ARG A 81 0.37 -20.94 6.46
N LEU A 82 0.78 -21.24 7.71
CA LEU A 82 1.02 -20.20 8.72
C LEU A 82 2.25 -19.34 8.40
N ALA A 83 3.28 -19.92 7.77
CA ALA A 83 4.46 -19.13 7.35
C ALA A 83 4.06 -18.09 6.29
N ASP A 84 3.17 -18.46 5.36
CA ASP A 84 2.68 -17.52 4.36
C ASP A 84 1.82 -16.43 5.00
N ALA A 85 0.96 -16.79 5.96
CA ALA A 85 0.17 -15.81 6.69
C ALA A 85 1.06 -14.79 7.38
N GLN A 86 2.14 -15.24 8.01
CA GLN A 86 3.10 -14.36 8.67
C GLN A 86 3.80 -13.44 7.66
N LEU A 87 4.19 -13.98 6.51
CA LEU A 87 4.81 -13.18 5.45
C LEU A 87 3.88 -12.06 4.97
N TYR A 88 2.61 -12.41 4.71
CA TYR A 88 1.63 -11.42 4.26
C TYR A 88 1.37 -10.36 5.33
N LEU A 89 1.31 -10.77 6.60
CA LEU A 89 1.15 -9.81 7.70
C LEU A 89 2.32 -8.85 7.76
N ASN A 90 3.54 -9.34 7.65
CA ASN A 90 4.74 -8.50 7.68
C ASN A 90 4.71 -7.48 6.53
N ARG A 91 4.31 -7.90 5.34
CA ARG A 91 4.19 -7.01 4.18
C ARG A 91 3.11 -5.95 4.39
N ALA A 92 1.96 -6.34 4.92
CA ALA A 92 0.87 -5.41 5.21
C ALA A 92 1.29 -4.36 6.25
N GLU A 93 2.00 -4.78 7.29
CA GLU A 93 2.52 -3.87 8.31
C GLU A 93 3.53 -2.89 7.74
N GLY A 94 4.28 -3.30 6.72
CA GLY A 94 5.17 -2.39 6.00
C GLY A 94 4.42 -1.31 5.23
N VAL A 95 3.18 -1.59 4.83
CA VAL A 95 2.34 -0.63 4.11
C VAL A 95 1.65 0.34 5.05
N LEU A 96 0.97 -0.18 6.09
CA LEU A 96 0.27 0.63 7.11
C LEU A 96 0.62 0.10 8.50
N PRO A 97 1.72 0.59 9.09
CA PRO A 97 2.21 0.04 10.38
C PRO A 97 1.23 0.14 11.55
N ASN A 98 0.34 1.14 11.51
CA ASN A 98 -0.54 1.43 12.63
C ASN A 98 -1.99 0.99 12.39
N ASP A 99 -2.23 0.13 11.40
CA ASP A 99 -3.57 -0.37 11.12
C ASP A 99 -4.01 -1.32 12.24
N SER A 100 -5.11 -0.99 12.91
CA SER A 100 -5.59 -1.78 14.06
C SER A 100 -6.01 -3.19 13.67
N ARG A 101 -6.45 -3.41 12.43
CA ARG A 101 -6.81 -4.75 11.95
C ARG A 101 -5.60 -5.66 11.91
N LEU A 102 -4.43 -5.11 11.52
CA LEU A 102 -3.18 -5.88 11.47
C LEU A 102 -2.69 -6.21 12.86
N GLU A 103 -2.86 -5.31 13.83
CA GLU A 103 -2.51 -5.59 15.22
C GLU A 103 -3.34 -6.76 15.75
N THR A 104 -4.64 -6.76 15.49
CA THR A 104 -5.52 -7.87 15.89
C THR A 104 -5.06 -9.19 15.27
N ILE A 105 -4.74 -9.18 13.98
CA ILE A 105 -4.27 -10.38 13.28
C ILE A 105 -2.94 -10.85 13.89
N ARG A 106 -2.04 -9.94 14.19
CA ARG A 106 -0.76 -10.31 14.81
C ARG A 106 -0.96 -11.00 16.14
N LEU A 107 -1.83 -10.45 16.98
CA LEU A 107 -2.14 -11.08 18.27
C LEU A 107 -2.75 -12.47 18.09
N ASP A 108 -3.65 -12.64 17.12
CA ASP A 108 -4.24 -13.94 16.82
C ASP A 108 -3.21 -14.96 16.35
N LEU A 109 -2.25 -14.55 15.53
CA LEU A 109 -1.19 -15.45 15.03
C LEU A 109 -0.18 -15.81 16.13
N GLU A 110 0.03 -14.92 17.09
CA GLU A 110 0.95 -15.15 18.19
C GLU A 110 0.33 -15.97 19.32
N THR A 111 -1.01 -16.04 19.38
CA THR A 111 -1.70 -16.76 20.44
C THR A 111 -1.79 -18.24 20.04
N PRO A 112 -1.25 -19.16 20.84
CA PRO A 112 -1.35 -20.59 20.53
C PRO A 112 -2.80 -21.05 20.53
N ALA A 113 -3.13 -21.98 19.63
CA ALA A 113 -4.44 -22.59 19.61
C ALA A 113 -4.67 -23.35 20.93
N PRO A 114 -5.91 -23.32 21.48
CA PRO A 114 -6.22 -24.05 22.72
C PRO A 114 -6.10 -25.57 22.53
#